data_12e428d5a772b34ce347e27c2c8da23b
#
_entry.id   12e428d5a772b34ce347e27c2c8da23b
#
_cell.length_a   1.000
_cell.length_b   1.000
_cell.length_c   1.000
_cell.angle_alpha   90.00
_cell.angle_beta   90.00
_cell.angle_gamma   90.00
#
_symmetry.space_group_name_H-M   'P 1'
#
loop_
_entity.id
_entity.type
_entity.pdbx_description
1 polymer ?
#
loop_
_entity_poly.entity_id
_entity_poly.type
_entity_poly.pdbx_seq_one_letter_code
_entity_poly.pdbx_strand_id
1 'polypeptide(L)'
;MTVDQITAARQIVDIASVQNQCSITHRKHEDVLDHCAREGLPFIAWFPLDIGALARPDSPLRGLAAQVGATPAQVALAWLLARSGNLVPIPGTASMTHLEENIAAATVRLSPAQITELDALAG
;
A
#
# COMPACT_ATOMS: atom_id res chain seq x y z
N MET A 1 13.26 -6.52 5.30
CA MET A 1 13.66 -5.90 6.59
C MET A 1 12.71 -6.41 7.67
N THR A 2 13.25 -6.80 8.82
CA THR A 2 12.46 -7.23 9.99
C THR A 2 12.57 -6.19 11.11
N VAL A 3 11.68 -6.26 12.11
CA VAL A 3 11.73 -5.37 13.29
C VAL A 3 13.07 -5.47 14.01
N ASP A 4 13.62 -6.70 14.16
CA ASP A 4 14.91 -6.90 14.82
C ASP A 4 16.07 -6.26 14.04
N GLN A 5 16.05 -6.34 12.70
CA GLN A 5 17.06 -5.70 11.86
C GLN A 5 16.99 -4.18 11.96
N ILE A 6 15.79 -3.60 12.00
CA ILE A 6 15.59 -2.15 12.17
C ILE A 6 16.11 -1.72 13.53
N THR A 7 15.74 -2.46 14.58
CA THR A 7 16.19 -2.18 15.96
C THR A 7 17.70 -2.23 16.07
N ALA A 8 18.34 -3.24 15.48
CA ALA A 8 19.80 -3.37 15.48
C ALA A 8 20.49 -2.22 14.72
N ALA A 9 19.95 -1.85 13.53
CA ALA A 9 20.49 -0.75 12.73
C ALA A 9 20.41 0.59 13.47
N ARG A 10 19.32 0.85 14.20
CA ARG A 10 19.12 2.09 14.98
C ARG A 10 20.09 2.23 16.17
N GLN A 11 20.76 1.16 16.58
CA GLN A 11 21.85 1.24 17.57
C GLN A 11 23.13 1.84 16.97
N ILE A 12 23.23 1.87 15.64
CA ILE A 12 24.46 2.28 14.92
C ILE A 12 24.25 3.62 14.21
N VAL A 13 23.05 3.83 13.63
CA VAL A 13 22.73 5.01 12.78
C VAL A 13 21.25 5.36 12.86
N ASP A 14 20.94 6.64 12.69
CA ASP A 14 19.56 7.09 12.56
C ASP A 14 18.96 6.59 11.25
N ILE A 15 17.82 5.89 11.35
CA ILE A 15 17.07 5.38 10.21
C ILE A 15 16.02 6.41 9.81
N ALA A 16 16.07 6.87 8.55
CA ALA A 16 15.13 7.85 8.02
C ALA A 16 13.83 7.23 7.50
N SER A 17 13.89 6.01 6.96
CA SER A 17 12.73 5.28 6.44
C SER A 17 13.02 3.78 6.37
N VAL A 18 11.95 2.99 6.23
CA VAL A 18 12.04 1.53 6.02
C VAL A 18 11.32 1.20 4.72
N GLN A 19 11.84 0.25 3.95
CA GLN A 19 11.23 -0.17 2.69
C GLN A 19 11.04 -1.67 2.65
N ASN A 20 9.79 -2.12 2.47
CA ASN A 20 9.43 -3.51 2.29
C ASN A 20 8.35 -3.67 1.21
N GLN A 21 8.20 -4.89 0.70
CA GLN A 21 7.07 -5.22 -0.16
C GLN A 21 5.77 -5.12 0.65
N CYS A 22 4.78 -4.42 0.10
CA CYS A 22 3.47 -4.32 0.70
C CYS A 22 2.41 -4.03 -0.36
N SER A 23 1.40 -4.87 -0.42
CA SER A 23 0.20 -4.71 -1.25
C SER A 23 -0.98 -5.38 -0.55
N ILE A 24 -2.19 -5.26 -1.11
CA ILE A 24 -3.38 -5.98 -0.60
C ILE A 24 -3.12 -7.49 -0.50
N THR A 25 -2.41 -8.06 -1.48
CA THR A 25 -2.12 -9.49 -1.57
C THR A 25 -0.81 -9.90 -0.91
N HIS A 26 0.01 -8.94 -0.47
CA HIS A 26 1.30 -9.22 0.17
C HIS A 26 1.44 -8.44 1.48
N ARG A 27 1.02 -9.06 2.57
CA ARG A 27 0.92 -8.45 3.92
C ARG A 27 1.94 -8.99 4.93
N LYS A 28 2.94 -9.73 4.46
CA LYS A 28 3.94 -10.40 5.30
C LYS A 28 4.65 -9.47 6.30
N HIS A 29 4.75 -8.19 5.99
CA HIS A 29 5.52 -7.21 6.77
C HIS A 29 4.62 -6.17 7.48
N GLU A 30 3.40 -6.54 7.83
CA GLU A 30 2.51 -5.65 8.60
C GLU A 30 3.04 -5.37 10.01
N ASP A 31 3.73 -6.32 10.62
CA ASP A 31 4.43 -6.13 11.88
C ASP A 31 5.49 -5.02 11.80
N VAL A 32 6.21 -4.95 10.68
CA VAL A 32 7.19 -3.88 10.41
C VAL A 32 6.48 -2.54 10.15
N LEU A 33 5.38 -2.54 9.40
CA LEU A 33 4.57 -1.33 9.18
C LEU A 33 4.08 -0.75 10.51
N ASP A 34 3.52 -1.59 11.38
CA ASP A 34 3.03 -1.19 12.69
C ASP A 34 4.17 -0.72 13.62
N HIS A 35 5.34 -1.36 13.54
CA HIS A 35 6.53 -0.90 14.26
C HIS A 35 6.95 0.49 13.76
N CYS A 36 7.05 0.70 12.46
CA CYS A 36 7.38 1.99 11.86
C CYS A 36 6.38 3.09 12.27
N ALA A 37 5.08 2.78 12.31
CA ALA A 37 4.06 3.72 12.73
C ALA A 37 4.26 4.17 14.19
N ARG A 38 4.57 3.25 15.11
CA ARG A 38 4.86 3.57 16.52
C ARG A 38 6.12 4.41 16.69
N GLU A 39 7.12 4.18 15.85
CA GLU A 39 8.42 4.85 15.92
C GLU A 39 8.47 6.15 15.09
N GLY A 40 7.40 6.53 14.40
CA GLY A 40 7.34 7.71 13.54
C GLY A 40 8.21 7.60 12.29
N LEU A 41 8.50 6.38 11.82
CA LEU A 41 9.30 6.12 10.63
C LEU A 41 8.39 5.97 9.39
N PRO A 42 8.70 6.64 8.27
CA PRO A 42 8.04 6.35 7.00
C PRO A 42 8.28 4.90 6.56
N PHE A 43 7.21 4.23 6.11
CA PHE A 43 7.26 2.90 5.53
C PHE A 43 7.00 2.99 4.03
N ILE A 44 8.01 2.70 3.21
CA ILE A 44 7.93 2.75 1.75
C ILE A 44 7.51 1.37 1.24
N ALA A 45 6.32 1.31 0.62
CA ALA A 45 5.76 0.09 0.06
C ALA A 45 6.19 -0.06 -1.42
N TRP A 46 7.08 -1.01 -1.70
CA TRP A 46 7.39 -1.38 -3.08
C TRP A 46 6.47 -2.51 -3.57
N PHE A 47 6.27 -2.61 -4.88
CA PHE A 47 5.25 -3.44 -5.55
C PHE A 47 3.84 -3.26 -4.98
N PRO A 48 3.37 -2.01 -4.80
CA PRO A 48 2.07 -1.74 -4.19
C PRO A 48 0.89 -2.29 -5.02
N LEU A 49 1.10 -2.55 -6.31
CA LEU A 49 0.12 -3.12 -7.25
C LEU A 49 0.42 -4.59 -7.61
N ASP A 50 1.23 -5.29 -6.80
CA ASP A 50 1.60 -6.69 -7.01
C ASP A 50 2.09 -6.96 -8.44
N ILE A 51 3.15 -6.23 -8.85
CA ILE A 51 3.72 -6.27 -10.20
C ILE A 51 2.65 -6.03 -11.30
N GLY A 52 1.65 -5.19 -11.00
CA GLY A 52 0.57 -4.83 -11.90
C GLY A 52 -0.63 -5.79 -11.90
N ALA A 53 -0.58 -6.90 -11.18
CA ALA A 53 -1.70 -7.86 -11.11
C ALA A 53 -2.98 -7.22 -10.57
N LEU A 54 -2.88 -6.35 -9.56
CA LEU A 54 -4.02 -5.65 -8.98
C LEU A 54 -4.60 -4.55 -9.89
N ALA A 55 -3.84 -4.10 -10.89
CA ALA A 55 -4.28 -3.06 -11.83
C ALA A 55 -5.03 -3.62 -13.05
N ARG A 56 -5.07 -4.95 -13.23
CA ARG A 56 -5.67 -5.60 -14.41
C ARG A 56 -7.20 -5.43 -14.42
N PRO A 57 -7.82 -5.44 -15.62
CA PRO A 57 -9.29 -5.38 -15.73
C PRO A 57 -10.02 -6.57 -15.09
N ASP A 58 -9.35 -7.73 -14.99
CA ASP A 58 -9.85 -8.95 -14.36
C ASP A 58 -9.45 -9.07 -12.87
N SER A 59 -8.88 -8.02 -12.31
CA SER A 59 -8.49 -7.93 -10.90
C SER A 59 -9.68 -8.23 -9.96
N PRO A 60 -9.44 -8.88 -8.80
CA PRO A 60 -10.46 -9.06 -7.77
C PRO A 60 -11.00 -7.73 -7.23
N LEU A 61 -10.31 -6.62 -7.46
CA LEU A 61 -10.74 -5.27 -7.04
C LEU A 61 -11.76 -4.64 -7.98
N ARG A 62 -12.05 -5.23 -9.14
CA ARG A 62 -12.92 -4.66 -10.18
C ARG A 62 -14.30 -4.27 -9.67
N GLY A 63 -14.94 -5.16 -8.91
CA GLY A 63 -16.30 -4.92 -8.40
C GLY A 63 -16.35 -3.71 -7.47
N LEU A 64 -15.43 -3.63 -6.54
CA LEU A 64 -15.34 -2.52 -5.60
C LEU A 64 -14.90 -1.22 -6.29
N ALA A 65 -13.99 -1.30 -7.25
CA ALA A 65 -13.56 -0.16 -8.06
C ALA A 65 -14.75 0.48 -8.79
N ALA A 66 -15.65 -0.34 -9.38
CA ALA A 66 -16.86 0.15 -10.02
C ALA A 66 -17.81 0.86 -9.02
N GLN A 67 -17.93 0.34 -7.79
CA GLN A 67 -18.77 0.95 -6.75
C GLN A 67 -18.28 2.35 -6.34
N VAL A 68 -16.99 2.57 -6.27
CA VAL A 68 -16.40 3.85 -5.84
C VAL A 68 -16.04 4.78 -7.01
N GLY A 69 -16.30 4.35 -8.25
CA GLY A 69 -16.00 5.15 -9.45
C GLY A 69 -14.50 5.34 -9.69
N ALA A 70 -13.69 4.32 -9.38
CA ALA A 70 -12.24 4.35 -9.51
C ALA A 70 -11.72 3.15 -10.32
N THR A 71 -10.43 3.16 -10.64
CA THR A 71 -9.75 1.99 -11.23
C THR A 71 -9.33 0.99 -10.14
N PRO A 72 -9.12 -0.30 -10.48
CA PRO A 72 -8.56 -1.26 -9.53
C PRO A 72 -7.23 -0.82 -8.92
N ALA A 73 -6.35 -0.20 -9.70
CA ALA A 73 -5.08 0.36 -9.22
C ALA A 73 -5.31 1.47 -8.17
N GLN A 74 -6.25 2.37 -8.42
CA GLN A 74 -6.61 3.43 -7.47
C GLN A 74 -7.17 2.87 -6.17
N VAL A 75 -7.99 1.82 -6.23
CA VAL A 75 -8.52 1.15 -5.03
C VAL A 75 -7.40 0.51 -4.21
N ALA A 76 -6.47 -0.19 -4.88
CA ALA A 76 -5.32 -0.79 -4.20
C ALA A 76 -4.45 0.25 -3.50
N LEU A 77 -4.16 1.35 -4.16
CA LEU A 77 -3.37 2.45 -3.58
C LEU A 77 -4.13 3.18 -2.46
N ALA A 78 -5.43 3.41 -2.62
CA ALA A 78 -6.26 4.03 -1.60
C ALA A 78 -6.33 3.17 -0.33
N TRP A 79 -6.41 1.84 -0.47
CA TRP A 79 -6.35 0.92 0.66
C TRP A 79 -5.01 1.03 1.41
N LEU A 80 -3.87 1.05 0.69
CA LEU A 80 -2.56 1.24 1.31
C LEU A 80 -2.48 2.55 2.08
N LEU A 81 -2.95 3.65 1.50
CA LEU A 81 -2.97 4.97 2.14
C LEU A 81 -3.89 5.00 3.38
N ALA A 82 -4.98 4.25 3.36
CA ALA A 82 -5.89 4.12 4.51
C ALA A 82 -5.32 3.22 5.62
N ARG A 83 -4.41 2.30 5.28
CA ARG A 83 -3.85 1.32 6.22
C ARG A 83 -2.98 1.95 7.30
N SER A 84 -2.19 2.97 6.94
CA SER A 84 -1.38 3.69 7.92
C SER A 84 -0.94 5.06 7.38
N GLY A 85 -0.95 6.07 8.23
CA GLY A 85 -0.56 7.43 7.87
C GLY A 85 0.93 7.62 7.55
N ASN A 86 1.77 6.64 7.89
CA ASN A 86 3.21 6.64 7.59
C ASN A 86 3.57 5.80 6.35
N LEU A 87 2.58 5.20 5.67
CA LEU A 87 2.82 4.35 4.50
C LEU A 87 2.90 5.20 3.23
N VAL A 88 3.96 4.99 2.46
CA VAL A 88 4.25 5.69 1.21
C VAL A 88 4.34 4.65 0.08
N PRO A 89 3.28 4.44 -0.71
CA PRO A 89 3.35 3.54 -1.87
C PRO A 89 4.16 4.17 -3.00
N ILE A 90 4.93 3.33 -3.70
CA ILE A 90 5.76 3.76 -4.84
C ILE A 90 5.38 2.99 -6.12
N PRO A 91 4.19 3.25 -6.70
CA PRO A 91 3.77 2.60 -7.93
C PRO A 91 4.60 3.07 -9.12
N GLY A 92 5.29 2.13 -9.78
CA GLY A 92 6.07 2.41 -11.00
C GLY A 92 5.18 2.43 -12.24
N THR A 93 5.40 3.42 -13.13
CA THR A 93 4.73 3.48 -14.43
C THR A 93 5.56 4.27 -15.44
N ALA A 94 5.41 3.93 -16.73
CA ALA A 94 5.92 4.71 -17.85
C ALA A 94 4.79 5.43 -18.62
N SER A 95 3.54 5.32 -18.17
CA SER A 95 2.35 5.92 -18.77
C SER A 95 1.93 7.17 -18.02
N MET A 96 1.77 8.29 -18.73
CA MET A 96 1.24 9.53 -18.14
C MET A 96 -0.15 9.34 -17.58
N THR A 97 -1.03 8.61 -18.27
CA THR A 97 -2.39 8.31 -17.81
C THR A 97 -2.35 7.54 -16.49
N HIS A 98 -1.52 6.50 -16.39
CA HIS A 98 -1.39 5.74 -15.15
C HIS A 98 -0.77 6.57 -14.02
N LEU A 99 0.14 7.49 -14.33
CA LEU A 99 0.69 8.41 -13.32
C LEU A 99 -0.41 9.30 -12.74
N GLU A 100 -1.23 9.90 -13.58
CA GLU A 100 -2.35 10.74 -13.16
C GLU A 100 -3.36 9.94 -12.32
N GLU A 101 -3.70 8.72 -12.74
CA GLU A 101 -4.57 7.80 -11.99
C GLU A 101 -3.97 7.46 -10.62
N ASN A 102 -2.67 7.14 -10.57
CA ASN A 102 -1.99 6.82 -9.32
C ASN A 102 -2.00 8.00 -8.33
N ILE A 103 -1.76 9.21 -8.82
CA ILE A 103 -1.85 10.43 -7.99
C ILE A 103 -3.28 10.66 -7.51
N ALA A 104 -4.26 10.49 -8.37
CA ALA A 104 -5.68 10.65 -8.03
C ALA A 104 -6.18 9.63 -7.00
N ALA A 105 -5.48 8.50 -6.81
CA ALA A 105 -5.81 7.51 -5.78
C ALA A 105 -5.86 8.14 -4.36
N ALA A 106 -5.11 9.19 -4.11
CA ALA A 106 -5.13 9.92 -2.85
C ALA A 106 -6.49 10.58 -2.53
N THR A 107 -7.33 10.78 -3.54
CA THR A 107 -8.67 11.35 -3.38
C THR A 107 -9.77 10.29 -3.24
N VAL A 108 -9.47 9.03 -3.52
CA VAL A 108 -10.43 7.92 -3.38
C VAL A 108 -10.69 7.67 -1.89
N ARG A 109 -11.97 7.65 -1.52
CA ARG A 109 -12.41 7.39 -0.15
C ARG A 109 -13.07 6.03 -0.07
N LEU A 110 -12.54 5.18 0.82
CA LEU A 110 -13.08 3.85 1.10
C LEU A 110 -13.84 3.89 2.42
N SER A 111 -15.04 3.34 2.44
CA SER A 111 -15.81 3.19 3.68
C SER A 111 -15.18 2.08 4.55
N PRO A 112 -15.47 2.05 5.87
CA PRO A 112 -15.01 0.97 6.74
C PRO A 112 -15.42 -0.42 6.24
N ALA A 113 -16.63 -0.57 5.68
CA ALA A 113 -17.10 -1.83 5.11
C ALA A 113 -16.28 -2.25 3.89
N GLN A 114 -15.93 -1.31 3.01
CA GLN A 114 -15.07 -1.56 1.85
C GLN A 114 -13.65 -1.93 2.25
N ILE A 115 -13.10 -1.29 3.28
CA ILE A 115 -11.78 -1.66 3.84
C ILE A 115 -11.83 -3.10 4.37
N THR A 116 -12.86 -3.46 5.11
CA THR A 116 -13.05 -4.84 5.62
C THR A 116 -13.14 -5.86 4.47
N GLU A 117 -13.86 -5.53 3.40
CA GLU A 117 -13.95 -6.38 2.20
C GLU A 117 -12.56 -6.58 1.56
N LEU A 118 -11.79 -5.50 1.42
CA LEU A 118 -10.44 -5.54 0.87
C LEU A 118 -9.47 -6.31 1.77
N ASP A 119 -9.59 -6.17 3.09
CA ASP A 119 -8.78 -6.91 4.06
C ASP A 119 -8.98 -8.43 3.94
N ALA A 120 -10.17 -8.86 3.56
CA ALA A 120 -10.49 -10.27 3.35
C ALA A 120 -9.84 -10.88 2.08
N LEU A 121 -9.40 -10.06 1.12
CA LEU A 121 -8.72 -10.53 -0.10
C LEU A 121 -7.30 -11.03 0.17
N ALA A 122 -6.72 -10.71 1.30
CA ALA A 122 -5.37 -11.07 1.71
C ALA A 122 -5.28 -12.42 2.41
N GLY A 123 -6.35 -13.20 2.35
CA GLY A 123 -6.44 -14.53 2.98
C GLY A 123 -5.54 -15.58 2.35
#